data_1da891848c5baa11b487b41c76a994f5
#
_entry.id   1da891848c5baa11b487b41c76a994f5
#
_cell.length_a   1.000
_cell.length_b   1.000
_cell.length_c   1.000
_cell.angle_alpha   90.00
_cell.angle_beta   90.00
_cell.angle_gamma   90.00
#
_symmetry.space_group_name_H-M   'P 1'
#
loop_
_entity.id
_entity.type
_entity.pdbx_description
1 polymer ?
#
loop_
_entity_poly.entity_id
_entity_poly.type
_entity_poly.pdbx_seq_one_letter_code
_entity_poly.pdbx_strand_id
1 'polypeptide(L)'
;MIKLKDLLLEKIVLDVKVGDVILGGRFKNKKIKVKNIGKDKHGMPTINGRKVVNFRMAPKSNLKYEVNERVDFHDMASEIVKKAGLKSKIVFKNTGSNKADYNVDNDTINIKPTSRLKDFLVTIFHEIDHAKDAKKMGKNKYKHEYEKEMNIAIQKGKDAHDDNYFEKKAEKYGRKMAKEFLKRN
;
A
#
# COMPACT_ATOMS: atom_id res chain seq x y z
N MET A 1 -3.77 53.20 -0.53
CA MET A 1 -5.14 52.79 -0.07
C MET A 1 -5.60 51.70 -1.03
N ILE A 2 -5.60 50.45 -0.59
CA ILE A 2 -6.04 49.28 -1.41
C ILE A 2 -7.56 49.39 -1.49
N LYS A 3 -8.10 49.49 -2.70
CA LYS A 3 -9.54 49.57 -2.91
C LYS A 3 -10.21 48.23 -2.64
N LEU A 4 -11.31 48.21 -1.90
CA LEU A 4 -12.06 46.98 -1.57
C LEU A 4 -12.40 46.09 -2.79
N LYS A 5 -12.47 46.69 -3.99
CA LYS A 5 -12.67 46.01 -5.26
C LYS A 5 -11.48 45.09 -5.65
N ASP A 6 -10.25 45.41 -5.22
CA ASP A 6 -9.07 44.63 -5.57
C ASP A 6 -8.92 43.38 -4.68
N LEU A 7 -9.52 43.42 -3.48
CA LEU A 7 -9.62 42.26 -2.57
C LEU A 7 -10.69 41.25 -2.99
N LEU A 8 -11.66 41.67 -3.82
CA LEU A 8 -12.77 40.80 -4.28
C LEU A 8 -12.46 40.07 -5.59
N LEU A 9 -11.29 40.29 -6.20
CA LEU A 9 -10.86 39.67 -7.44
C LEU A 9 -9.84 38.54 -7.26
N GLU A 10 -9.56 38.13 -6.01
CA GLU A 10 -8.85 36.85 -5.83
C GLU A 10 -9.71 35.73 -6.42
N LYS A 11 -9.36 35.29 -7.62
CA LYS A 11 -9.91 34.08 -8.22
C LYS A 11 -9.73 32.96 -7.20
N ILE A 12 -10.84 32.50 -6.62
CA ILE A 12 -10.85 31.27 -5.82
C ILE A 12 -10.43 30.15 -6.76
N VAL A 13 -9.14 29.85 -6.80
CA VAL A 13 -8.60 28.72 -7.57
C VAL A 13 -8.93 27.47 -6.76
N LEU A 14 -9.93 26.73 -7.21
CA LEU A 14 -10.26 25.42 -6.66
C LEU A 14 -9.34 24.41 -7.31
N ASP A 15 -8.35 23.92 -6.56
CA ASP A 15 -7.52 22.78 -6.98
C ASP A 15 -8.29 21.47 -6.74
N VAL A 16 -9.42 21.33 -7.44
CA VAL A 16 -10.31 20.16 -7.41
C VAL A 16 -10.61 19.74 -8.83
N LYS A 17 -10.50 18.44 -9.11
CA LYS A 17 -10.79 17.82 -10.40
C LYS A 17 -11.96 16.84 -10.30
N VAL A 18 -12.60 16.57 -11.44
CA VAL A 18 -13.58 15.47 -11.53
C VAL A 18 -12.88 14.16 -11.19
N GLY A 19 -13.50 13.39 -10.29
CA GLY A 19 -12.89 12.18 -9.72
C GLY A 19 -12.40 12.36 -8.28
N ASP A 20 -12.05 13.58 -7.84
CA ASP A 20 -11.61 13.85 -6.48
C ASP A 20 -12.69 13.57 -5.44
N VAL A 21 -12.29 13.39 -4.19
CA VAL A 21 -13.17 13.21 -3.05
C VAL A 21 -13.12 14.46 -2.18
N ILE A 22 -14.29 15.00 -1.88
CA ILE A 22 -14.49 16.16 -0.98
C ILE A 22 -15.34 15.76 0.21
N LEU A 23 -15.29 16.54 1.27
CA LEU A 23 -16.09 16.33 2.46
C LEU A 23 -17.31 17.26 2.45
N GLY A 24 -18.50 16.69 2.59
CA GLY A 24 -19.76 17.44 2.59
C GLY A 24 -20.73 16.91 3.64
N GLY A 25 -21.99 17.37 3.55
CA GLY A 25 -23.02 17.09 4.54
C GLY A 25 -23.02 18.09 5.70
N ARG A 26 -23.98 17.94 6.65
CA ARG A 26 -24.18 18.89 7.76
C ARG A 26 -22.91 19.18 8.57
N PHE A 27 -22.10 18.14 8.82
CA PHE A 27 -20.85 18.23 9.60
C PHE A 27 -19.60 18.23 8.72
N LYS A 28 -19.75 18.32 7.38
CA LYS A 28 -18.65 18.32 6.40
C LYS A 28 -17.66 17.16 6.58
N ASN A 29 -18.15 15.96 6.97
CA ASN A 29 -17.36 14.74 7.16
C ASN A 29 -17.80 13.59 6.24
N LYS A 30 -18.90 13.75 5.46
CA LYS A 30 -19.35 12.77 4.48
C LYS A 30 -18.52 12.87 3.22
N LYS A 31 -17.85 11.80 2.81
CA LYS A 31 -17.11 11.74 1.56
C LYS A 31 -18.05 11.80 0.36
N ILE A 32 -17.73 12.66 -0.58
CA ILE A 32 -18.52 12.88 -1.82
C ILE A 32 -17.53 12.88 -2.99
N LYS A 33 -17.73 11.97 -3.94
CA LYS A 33 -16.96 11.97 -5.19
C LYS A 33 -17.41 13.13 -6.09
N VAL A 34 -16.44 13.88 -6.61
CA VAL A 34 -16.69 14.96 -7.56
C VAL A 34 -17.05 14.35 -8.91
N LYS A 35 -18.30 14.54 -9.34
CA LYS A 35 -18.80 14.06 -10.64
C LYS A 35 -18.77 15.15 -11.70
N ASN A 36 -19.05 16.39 -11.28
CA ASN A 36 -18.95 17.55 -12.15
C ASN A 36 -18.55 18.82 -11.37
N ILE A 37 -17.99 19.77 -12.10
CA ILE A 37 -17.63 21.09 -11.60
C ILE A 37 -18.26 22.09 -12.54
N GLY A 38 -18.98 23.07 -12.01
CA GLY A 38 -19.71 24.07 -12.78
C GLY A 38 -19.78 25.40 -12.07
N LYS A 39 -20.63 26.29 -12.55
CA LYS A 39 -20.94 27.58 -11.94
C LYS A 39 -22.46 27.71 -11.76
N ASP A 40 -22.89 28.40 -10.72
CA ASP A 40 -24.30 28.76 -10.54
C ASP A 40 -24.67 30.02 -11.37
N LYS A 41 -25.92 30.40 -11.31
CA LYS A 41 -26.44 31.59 -12.01
C LYS A 41 -25.76 32.92 -11.61
N HIS A 42 -25.02 32.92 -10.51
CA HIS A 42 -24.28 34.08 -10.02
C HIS A 42 -22.77 33.95 -10.30
N GLY A 43 -22.34 32.97 -11.07
CA GLY A 43 -20.95 32.73 -11.38
C GLY A 43 -20.14 32.02 -10.28
N MET A 44 -20.78 31.65 -9.15
CA MET A 44 -20.10 30.97 -8.05
C MET A 44 -19.83 29.52 -8.41
N PRO A 45 -18.61 29.00 -8.10
CA PRO A 45 -18.27 27.63 -8.40
C PRO A 45 -19.15 26.64 -7.64
N THR A 46 -19.52 25.57 -8.35
CA THR A 46 -20.34 24.46 -7.82
C THR A 46 -19.64 23.12 -8.05
N ILE A 47 -19.88 22.19 -7.13
CA ILE A 47 -19.47 20.78 -7.27
C ILE A 47 -20.72 19.92 -7.12
N ASN A 48 -20.96 19.04 -8.10
CA ASN A 48 -22.18 18.22 -8.16
C ASN A 48 -23.46 19.06 -8.02
N GLY A 49 -23.50 20.27 -8.60
CA GLY A 49 -24.61 21.20 -8.54
C GLY A 49 -24.79 21.94 -7.21
N ARG A 50 -23.89 21.79 -6.24
CA ARG A 50 -23.96 22.47 -4.93
C ARG A 50 -22.83 23.47 -4.78
N LYS A 51 -23.09 24.60 -4.11
CA LYS A 51 -22.08 25.65 -3.87
C LYS A 51 -20.87 25.11 -3.13
N VAL A 52 -19.67 25.51 -3.55
CA VAL A 52 -18.39 25.03 -2.98
C VAL A 52 -18.24 25.31 -1.49
N VAL A 53 -18.80 26.42 -0.99
CA VAL A 53 -18.80 26.76 0.44
C VAL A 53 -19.45 25.71 1.34
N ASN A 54 -20.27 24.82 0.78
CA ASN A 54 -20.90 23.71 1.50
C ASN A 54 -19.99 22.50 1.71
N PHE A 55 -18.77 22.54 1.17
CA PHE A 55 -17.83 21.44 1.25
C PHE A 55 -16.59 21.81 2.05
N ARG A 56 -15.86 20.80 2.49
CA ARG A 56 -14.53 20.91 3.06
C ARG A 56 -13.57 20.13 2.17
N MET A 57 -12.46 20.74 1.83
CA MET A 57 -11.39 20.02 1.14
C MET A 57 -10.78 19.00 2.10
N ALA A 58 -10.73 17.74 1.70
CA ALA A 58 -9.95 16.77 2.43
C ALA A 58 -8.46 17.12 2.26
N PRO A 59 -7.63 17.08 3.33
CA PRO A 59 -6.20 17.31 3.19
C PRO A 59 -5.61 16.34 2.16
N LYS A 60 -4.79 16.84 1.25
CA LYS A 60 -4.15 16.01 0.20
C LYS A 60 -3.37 14.81 0.79
N SER A 61 -2.84 14.96 2.00
CA SER A 61 -2.21 13.87 2.76
C SER A 61 -3.16 12.71 3.09
N ASN A 62 -4.45 13.00 3.29
CA ASN A 62 -5.46 11.97 3.56
C ASN A 62 -6.09 11.41 2.27
N LEU A 63 -6.00 12.13 1.15
CA LEU A 63 -6.50 11.69 -0.14
C LEU A 63 -5.63 10.58 -0.76
N LYS A 64 -4.33 10.57 -0.46
CA LYS A 64 -3.42 9.51 -0.95
C LYS A 64 -3.73 8.11 -0.40
N TYR A 65 -4.52 8.01 0.70
CA TYR A 65 -4.80 6.73 1.38
C TYR A 65 -6.27 6.32 1.37
N GLU A 66 -7.17 7.13 0.80
CA GLU A 66 -8.61 6.87 0.81
C GLU A 66 -9.30 7.02 -0.56
N VAL A 67 -8.57 7.15 -1.63
CA VAL A 67 -9.12 6.75 -2.92
C VAL A 67 -9.28 5.24 -2.83
N ASN A 68 -10.54 4.78 -2.74
CA ASN A 68 -10.91 3.43 -3.07
C ASN A 68 -10.81 3.20 -4.60
N GLU A 69 -9.70 3.50 -5.21
CA GLU A 69 -9.07 2.54 -6.07
C GLU A 69 -8.69 1.43 -5.10
N ARG A 70 -9.34 0.30 -5.16
CA ARG A 70 -8.81 -0.92 -4.59
C ARG A 70 -7.37 -0.95 -5.10
N VAL A 71 -6.42 -0.64 -4.21
CA VAL A 71 -5.02 -0.83 -4.54
C VAL A 71 -4.99 -2.27 -4.98
N ASP A 72 -4.77 -2.48 -6.26
CA ASP A 72 -4.66 -3.84 -6.76
C ASP A 72 -3.34 -4.38 -6.23
N PHE A 73 -3.44 -5.02 -5.06
CA PHE A 73 -2.28 -5.62 -4.42
C PHE A 73 -1.61 -6.66 -5.30
N HIS A 74 -2.33 -7.21 -6.28
CA HIS A 74 -1.75 -8.16 -7.24
C HIS A 74 -0.81 -7.45 -8.21
N ASP A 75 -1.25 -6.34 -8.79
CA ASP A 75 -0.41 -5.54 -9.69
C ASP A 75 0.77 -4.93 -8.95
N MET A 76 0.52 -4.40 -7.74
CA MET A 76 1.58 -3.88 -6.88
C MET A 76 2.60 -4.96 -6.51
N ALA A 77 2.17 -6.16 -6.12
CA ALA A 77 3.06 -7.28 -5.80
C ALA A 77 3.93 -7.66 -7.00
N SER A 78 3.32 -7.77 -8.17
CA SER A 78 3.99 -8.12 -9.43
C SER A 78 5.07 -7.10 -9.79
N GLU A 79 4.76 -5.80 -9.63
CA GLU A 79 5.73 -4.72 -9.87
C GLU A 79 6.88 -4.74 -8.86
N ILE A 80 6.60 -4.94 -7.56
CA ILE A 80 7.62 -5.02 -6.50
C ILE A 80 8.55 -6.21 -6.75
N VAL A 81 8.02 -7.38 -7.05
CA VAL A 81 8.80 -8.60 -7.35
C VAL A 81 9.69 -8.38 -8.58
N LYS A 82 9.16 -7.78 -9.65
CA LYS A 82 9.92 -7.42 -10.85
C LYS A 82 11.04 -6.43 -10.54
N LYS A 83 10.76 -5.37 -9.78
CA LYS A 83 11.79 -4.40 -9.32
C LYS A 83 12.85 -5.03 -8.42
N ALA A 84 12.51 -6.08 -7.69
CA ALA A 84 13.47 -6.86 -6.91
C ALA A 84 14.37 -7.79 -7.77
N GLY A 85 14.15 -7.83 -9.09
CA GLY A 85 14.90 -8.67 -10.03
C GLY A 85 14.51 -10.16 -9.97
N LEU A 86 13.29 -10.46 -9.50
CA LEU A 86 12.73 -11.80 -9.38
C LEU A 86 11.72 -12.07 -10.49
N LYS A 87 11.46 -13.37 -10.75
CA LYS A 87 10.43 -13.85 -11.68
C LYS A 87 9.37 -14.70 -10.97
N SER A 88 9.38 -14.68 -9.64
CA SER A 88 8.49 -15.48 -8.81
C SER A 88 7.02 -15.15 -9.12
N LYS A 89 6.19 -16.19 -9.23
CA LYS A 89 4.76 -16.07 -9.45
C LYS A 89 4.09 -15.55 -8.16
N ILE A 90 3.10 -14.66 -8.32
CA ILE A 90 2.28 -14.18 -7.20
C ILE A 90 0.92 -14.85 -7.23
N VAL A 91 0.49 -15.36 -6.10
CA VAL A 91 -0.84 -15.97 -5.93
C VAL A 91 -1.48 -15.46 -4.65
N PHE A 92 -2.65 -14.86 -4.78
CA PHE A 92 -3.48 -14.49 -3.62
C PHE A 92 -4.39 -15.65 -3.25
N LYS A 93 -4.17 -16.23 -2.08
CA LYS A 93 -4.96 -17.35 -1.56
C LYS A 93 -5.00 -17.36 -0.03
N ASN A 94 -5.87 -18.16 0.55
CA ASN A 94 -5.82 -18.41 1.99
C ASN A 94 -4.60 -19.29 2.31
N THR A 95 -3.68 -18.78 3.10
CA THR A 95 -2.45 -19.44 3.56
C THR A 95 -2.58 -20.00 4.99
N GLY A 96 -3.81 -20.20 5.48
CA GLY A 96 -4.05 -20.67 6.83
C GLY A 96 -3.71 -19.63 7.90
N SER A 97 -2.89 -20.00 8.88
CA SER A 97 -2.41 -19.09 9.95
C SER A 97 -1.40 -18.07 9.44
N ASN A 98 -0.65 -18.38 8.39
CA ASN A 98 0.39 -17.52 7.86
C ASN A 98 -0.20 -16.34 7.08
N LYS A 99 0.54 -15.21 7.04
CA LYS A 99 0.18 -14.07 6.19
C LYS A 99 0.59 -14.27 4.74
N ALA A 100 1.67 -15.00 4.53
CA ALA A 100 2.17 -15.43 3.23
C ALA A 100 3.09 -16.64 3.39
N ASP A 101 3.52 -17.22 2.26
CA ASP A 101 4.57 -18.21 2.17
C ASP A 101 5.28 -18.15 0.82
N TYR A 102 6.58 -18.33 0.80
CA TYR A 102 7.34 -18.54 -0.41
C TYR A 102 7.55 -20.04 -0.67
N ASN A 103 6.96 -20.53 -1.75
CA ASN A 103 7.16 -21.90 -2.20
C ASN A 103 8.36 -21.96 -3.13
N VAL A 104 9.47 -22.48 -2.62
CA VAL A 104 10.74 -22.58 -3.34
C VAL A 104 10.69 -23.59 -4.49
N ASP A 105 9.76 -24.58 -4.44
CA ASP A 105 9.67 -25.64 -5.47
C ASP A 105 9.16 -25.13 -6.80
N ASN A 106 8.20 -24.26 -6.77
CA ASN A 106 7.57 -23.69 -7.97
C ASN A 106 7.80 -22.18 -8.12
N ASP A 107 8.72 -21.61 -7.31
CA ASP A 107 9.06 -20.18 -7.29
C ASP A 107 7.80 -19.29 -7.19
N THR A 108 6.96 -19.55 -6.18
CA THR A 108 5.69 -18.88 -6.01
C THR A 108 5.61 -18.22 -4.64
N ILE A 109 5.24 -16.95 -4.61
CA ILE A 109 4.89 -16.21 -3.40
C ILE A 109 3.37 -16.25 -3.26
N ASN A 110 2.88 -16.91 -2.22
CA ASN A 110 1.47 -16.97 -1.86
C ASN A 110 1.19 -15.91 -0.80
N ILE A 111 0.17 -15.09 -0.99
CA ILE A 111 -0.17 -13.97 -0.09
C ILE A 111 -1.61 -14.09 0.35
N LYS A 112 -1.85 -14.00 1.65
CA LYS A 112 -3.21 -13.91 2.20
C LYS A 112 -3.77 -12.51 1.90
N PRO A 113 -4.98 -12.41 1.32
CA PRO A 113 -5.61 -11.12 1.06
C PRO A 113 -5.69 -10.27 2.34
N THR A 114 -5.27 -9.02 2.24
CA THR A 114 -5.34 -8.02 3.32
C THR A 114 -5.86 -6.70 2.78
N SER A 115 -6.46 -5.89 3.64
CA SER A 115 -6.90 -4.53 3.30
C SER A 115 -5.91 -3.44 3.75
N ARG A 116 -4.85 -3.82 4.46
CA ARG A 116 -3.88 -2.89 5.04
C ARG A 116 -2.61 -2.85 4.20
N LEU A 117 -2.36 -1.74 3.53
CA LEU A 117 -1.17 -1.54 2.69
C LEU A 117 0.14 -1.81 3.43
N LYS A 118 0.29 -1.32 4.66
CA LYS A 118 1.51 -1.53 5.45
C LYS A 118 1.77 -3.01 5.72
N ASP A 119 0.74 -3.76 6.12
CA ASP A 119 0.86 -5.20 6.41
C ASP A 119 1.20 -5.96 5.13
N PHE A 120 0.55 -5.63 4.02
CA PHE A 120 0.87 -6.18 2.70
C PHE A 120 2.34 -5.94 2.32
N LEU A 121 2.82 -4.70 2.46
CA LEU A 121 4.20 -4.36 2.10
C LEU A 121 5.24 -5.10 2.95
N VAL A 122 5.03 -5.19 4.27
CA VAL A 122 5.92 -5.97 5.13
C VAL A 122 5.95 -7.42 4.69
N THR A 123 4.78 -8.00 4.45
CA THR A 123 4.62 -9.40 4.05
C THR A 123 5.27 -9.67 2.69
N ILE A 124 4.99 -8.89 1.65
CA ILE A 124 5.57 -9.14 0.32
C ILE A 124 7.10 -8.99 0.30
N PHE A 125 7.65 -8.01 1.04
CA PHE A 125 9.10 -7.86 1.13
C PHE A 125 9.76 -8.97 1.95
N HIS A 126 9.08 -9.54 2.94
CA HIS A 126 9.52 -10.72 3.68
C HIS A 126 9.70 -11.91 2.71
N GLU A 127 8.67 -12.24 1.94
CA GLU A 127 8.74 -13.34 0.97
C GLU A 127 9.76 -13.11 -0.15
N ILE A 128 9.94 -11.85 -0.56
CA ILE A 128 11.00 -11.47 -1.51
C ILE A 128 12.40 -11.78 -0.98
N ASP A 129 12.65 -11.62 0.32
CA ASP A 129 13.95 -11.94 0.91
C ASP A 129 14.23 -13.45 0.83
N HIS A 130 13.24 -14.30 1.14
CA HIS A 130 13.32 -15.74 0.94
C HIS A 130 13.59 -16.12 -0.53
N ALA A 131 12.85 -15.52 -1.47
CA ALA A 131 13.02 -15.76 -2.89
C ALA A 131 14.41 -15.33 -3.39
N LYS A 132 14.97 -14.23 -2.87
CA LYS A 132 16.35 -13.79 -3.16
C LYS A 132 17.38 -14.75 -2.64
N ASP A 133 17.22 -15.25 -1.42
CA ASP A 133 18.14 -16.24 -0.84
C ASP A 133 18.10 -17.55 -1.64
N ALA A 134 16.91 -18.05 -1.98
CA ALA A 134 16.75 -19.24 -2.81
C ALA A 134 17.39 -19.08 -4.20
N LYS A 135 17.22 -17.91 -4.82
CA LYS A 135 17.85 -17.58 -6.11
C LYS A 135 19.37 -17.52 -6.01
N LYS A 136 19.90 -16.92 -4.94
CA LYS A 136 21.34 -16.73 -4.72
C LYS A 136 22.05 -18.05 -4.41
N MET A 137 21.46 -18.87 -3.54
CA MET A 137 22.08 -20.12 -3.07
C MET A 137 21.78 -21.32 -3.95
N GLY A 138 20.71 -21.25 -4.74
CA GLY A 138 20.11 -22.38 -5.41
C GLY A 138 19.10 -23.09 -4.51
N LYS A 139 18.04 -23.59 -5.12
CA LYS A 139 16.85 -24.15 -4.49
C LYS A 139 17.14 -25.23 -3.43
N ASN A 140 17.93 -26.24 -3.80
CA ASN A 140 18.22 -27.37 -2.91
C ASN A 140 19.06 -26.94 -1.71
N LYS A 141 20.06 -26.08 -1.94
CA LYS A 141 20.90 -25.57 -0.86
C LYS A 141 20.09 -24.68 0.10
N TYR A 142 19.21 -23.82 -0.43
CA TYR A 142 18.34 -23.00 0.40
C TYR A 142 17.45 -23.85 1.31
N LYS A 143 16.79 -24.89 0.77
CA LYS A 143 15.98 -25.82 1.57
C LYS A 143 16.80 -26.46 2.69
N HIS A 144 17.96 -27.00 2.35
CA HIS A 144 18.83 -27.67 3.31
C HIS A 144 19.25 -26.72 4.46
N GLU A 145 19.70 -25.50 4.12
CA GLU A 145 20.11 -24.54 5.15
C GLU A 145 18.93 -24.05 5.97
N TYR A 146 17.77 -23.86 5.37
CA TYR A 146 16.54 -23.47 6.08
C TYR A 146 16.11 -24.54 7.10
N GLU A 147 16.09 -25.82 6.70
CA GLU A 147 15.78 -26.95 7.57
C GLU A 147 16.82 -27.11 8.70
N LYS A 148 18.08 -26.90 8.40
CA LYS A 148 19.16 -26.90 9.39
C LYS A 148 18.95 -25.85 10.46
N GLU A 149 18.62 -24.61 10.08
CA GLU A 149 18.33 -23.54 11.03
C GLU A 149 17.06 -23.82 11.88
N MET A 150 16.02 -24.43 11.27
CA MET A 150 14.85 -24.93 12.02
C MET A 150 15.27 -25.92 13.10
N ASN A 151 16.07 -26.91 12.76
CA ASN A 151 16.52 -27.95 13.69
C ASN A 151 17.38 -27.33 14.83
N ILE A 152 18.24 -26.36 14.51
CA ILE A 152 19.01 -25.61 15.54
C ILE A 152 18.09 -24.87 16.51
N ALA A 153 17.01 -24.23 16.02
CA ALA A 153 16.04 -23.54 16.87
C ALA A 153 15.33 -24.55 17.80
N ILE A 154 14.86 -25.67 17.27
CA ILE A 154 14.19 -26.74 18.03
C ILE A 154 15.13 -27.30 19.12
N GLN A 155 16.37 -27.61 18.79
CA GLN A 155 17.36 -28.13 19.76
C GLN A 155 17.63 -27.15 20.89
N LYS A 156 17.47 -25.86 20.66
CA LYS A 156 17.60 -24.80 21.67
C LYS A 156 16.30 -24.53 22.43
N GLY A 157 15.25 -25.32 22.23
CA GLY A 157 13.94 -25.13 22.85
C GLY A 157 13.21 -23.86 22.36
N LYS A 158 13.51 -23.40 21.16
CA LYS A 158 12.95 -22.20 20.56
C LYS A 158 11.92 -22.56 19.49
N ASP A 159 11.16 -21.55 19.04
CA ASP A 159 10.23 -21.72 17.94
C ASP A 159 10.97 -22.00 16.63
N ALA A 160 10.55 -23.03 15.91
CA ALA A 160 11.19 -23.49 14.70
C ALA A 160 11.10 -22.49 13.53
N HIS A 161 10.03 -21.68 13.49
CA HIS A 161 9.81 -20.67 12.48
C HIS A 161 10.32 -19.30 12.96
N ASP A 162 9.78 -18.79 14.08
CA ASP A 162 10.08 -17.42 14.53
C ASP A 162 11.55 -17.24 14.96
N ASP A 163 12.21 -18.31 15.39
CA ASP A 163 13.63 -18.29 15.79
C ASP A 163 14.60 -18.73 14.69
N ASN A 164 14.10 -19.11 13.51
CA ASN A 164 14.92 -19.41 12.34
C ASN A 164 15.67 -18.17 11.85
N TYR A 165 16.93 -18.34 11.50
CA TYR A 165 17.78 -17.26 11.00
C TYR A 165 17.18 -16.57 9.76
N PHE A 166 16.67 -17.36 8.79
CA PHE A 166 16.10 -16.82 7.55
C PHE A 166 14.84 -15.99 7.84
N GLU A 167 13.98 -16.44 8.77
CA GLU A 167 12.76 -15.72 9.16
C GLU A 167 13.09 -14.39 9.82
N LYS A 168 14.02 -14.38 10.78
CA LYS A 168 14.48 -13.16 11.44
C LYS A 168 15.07 -12.15 10.46
N LYS A 169 15.84 -12.65 9.50
CA LYS A 169 16.43 -11.84 8.44
C LYS A 169 15.34 -11.26 7.54
N ALA A 170 14.40 -12.09 7.07
CA ALA A 170 13.30 -11.70 6.20
C ALA A 170 12.36 -10.70 6.88
N GLU A 171 12.05 -10.89 8.17
CA GLU A 171 11.24 -9.94 8.94
C GLU A 171 11.91 -8.57 9.03
N LYS A 172 13.19 -8.51 9.33
CA LYS A 172 13.97 -7.26 9.36
C LYS A 172 13.99 -6.57 7.99
N TYR A 173 14.20 -7.35 6.93
CA TYR A 173 14.20 -6.84 5.56
C TYR A 173 12.82 -6.31 5.16
N GLY A 174 11.75 -7.07 5.42
CA GLY A 174 10.38 -6.70 5.13
C GLY A 174 9.98 -5.37 5.79
N ARG A 175 10.25 -5.22 7.09
CA ARG A 175 9.96 -3.97 7.83
C ARG A 175 10.74 -2.78 7.29
N LYS A 176 12.04 -2.96 6.96
CA LYS A 176 12.89 -1.91 6.40
C LYS A 176 12.35 -1.45 5.04
N MET A 177 12.14 -2.39 4.12
CA MET A 177 11.73 -2.07 2.75
C MET A 177 10.31 -1.47 2.69
N ALA A 178 9.37 -1.96 3.51
CA ALA A 178 8.05 -1.36 3.63
C ALA A 178 8.12 0.10 4.10
N LYS A 179 8.96 0.42 5.08
CA LYS A 179 9.17 1.79 5.55
C LYS A 179 9.77 2.69 4.47
N GLU A 180 10.73 2.18 3.71
CA GLU A 180 11.34 2.93 2.59
C GLU A 180 10.34 3.16 1.46
N PHE A 181 9.55 2.15 1.11
CA PHE A 181 8.51 2.26 0.10
C PHE A 181 7.48 3.33 0.46
N LEU A 182 6.99 3.32 1.70
CA LEU A 182 6.00 4.30 2.19
C LEU A 182 6.54 5.73 2.30
N LYS A 183 7.85 5.92 2.36
CA LYS A 183 8.46 7.26 2.37
C LYS A 183 8.59 7.87 0.97
N ARG A 184 8.72 7.02 -0.06
CA ARG A 184 8.96 7.47 -1.45
C ARG A 184 7.67 7.72 -2.23
N ASN A 185 6.58 7.16 -1.75
CA ASN A 185 5.23 7.27 -2.33
C ASN A 185 4.25 7.95 -1.36
#